data_3ab70d0e3c9f0d5cdddc7ea1888a8138
#
_entry.id   3ab70d0e3c9f0d5cdddc7ea1888a8138
#
_cell.length_a   1.000
_cell.length_b   1.000
_cell.length_c   1.000
_cell.angle_alpha   90.00
_cell.angle_beta   90.00
_cell.angle_gamma   90.00
#
_symmetry.space_group_name_H-M   'P 1'
#
loop_
_entity.id
_entity.type
_entity.pdbx_description
1 polymer ?
#
loop_
_entity_poly.entity_id
_entity_poly.type
_entity_poly.pdbx_seq_one_letter_code
_entity_poly.pdbx_strand_id
1 'polypeptide(L)'
;VRRAAPAPEPRAGMLVCVCDPQLDAPANDNGPRAVSTFGLAVGFAFAVLAQTVASAALPLAGAQLAPRPELVTWPFAALLLGAALASFPASFLRDAFGRRTGFALGASVGIAGGALLVAALIQRQFAWACLGALWLGMAQGFSFFYRHEAAAASGRPAAATAGVLAGGLLAAVAGPTLASFAESLAAPFFLVGAAALAALAHTCSLGVAVMLADDPNSTFRPKVTAPLSAIVWPTLVAGIAWFGMNAVMSGAPLALVGCGIGGAAVFGFIALHVAAMYAPAVPLALAGDRLPPLAIALTGVVLVAIGVPLQRLATPESITAALICVGAGWSVATVGATAWIYQSGQPSRLALALHDGGLFALAICGALTGYLLA
;
A
#
# COMPACT_ATOMS: atom_id res chain seq x y z
N VAL A 1 -29.44 -44.63 -10.39
CA VAL A 1 -29.07 -44.58 -8.94
C VAL A 1 -27.55 -44.56 -8.88
N ARG A 2 -26.92 -43.38 -8.70
CA ARG A 2 -25.47 -43.27 -8.43
C ARG A 2 -25.26 -43.58 -6.94
N ARG A 3 -24.52 -44.65 -6.63
CA ARG A 3 -24.07 -44.93 -5.29
C ARG A 3 -23.14 -43.82 -4.81
N ALA A 4 -23.47 -43.18 -3.68
CA ALA A 4 -22.58 -42.25 -3.00
C ALA A 4 -21.28 -42.98 -2.63
N ALA A 5 -20.14 -42.29 -2.82
CA ALA A 5 -18.85 -42.81 -2.39
C ALA A 5 -18.86 -42.95 -0.84
N PRO A 6 -18.26 -44.02 -0.28
CA PRO A 6 -18.19 -44.20 1.16
C PRO A 6 -17.40 -43.03 1.78
N ALA A 7 -17.90 -42.54 2.94
CA ALA A 7 -17.18 -41.50 3.70
C ALA A 7 -15.80 -42.04 4.14
N PRO A 8 -14.75 -41.21 4.10
CA PRO A 8 -13.41 -41.60 4.51
C PRO A 8 -13.39 -41.96 6.00
N GLU A 9 -12.76 -43.08 6.34
CA GLU A 9 -12.58 -43.51 7.74
C GLU A 9 -11.76 -42.48 8.53
N PRO A 10 -12.21 -42.12 9.76
CA PRO A 10 -11.50 -41.15 10.59
C PRO A 10 -10.14 -41.72 11.02
N ARG A 11 -9.06 -40.98 10.76
CA ARG A 11 -7.73 -41.32 11.29
C ARG A 11 -7.58 -40.80 12.71
N ALA A 12 -6.92 -41.58 13.57
CA ALA A 12 -6.64 -41.20 14.96
C ALA A 12 -5.93 -39.85 15.02
N GLY A 13 -6.49 -38.89 15.76
CA GLY A 13 -5.99 -37.51 15.90
C GLY A 13 -6.74 -36.45 15.11
N MET A 14 -7.71 -36.78 14.27
CA MET A 14 -8.59 -35.81 13.63
C MET A 14 -9.88 -35.63 14.46
N LEU A 15 -10.09 -34.41 14.94
CA LEU A 15 -11.43 -33.98 15.38
C LEU A 15 -12.29 -33.79 14.12
N VAL A 16 -13.04 -34.83 13.75
CA VAL A 16 -14.04 -34.70 12.69
C VAL A 16 -15.33 -34.24 13.37
N CYS A 17 -15.67 -32.96 13.17
CA CYS A 17 -17.03 -32.49 13.38
C CYS A 17 -17.93 -33.17 12.33
N VAL A 18 -18.69 -34.19 12.77
CA VAL A 18 -19.73 -34.83 11.93
C VAL A 18 -20.97 -33.95 11.94
N CYS A 19 -20.86 -32.77 11.39
CA CYS A 19 -21.98 -31.98 10.88
C CYS A 19 -21.83 -31.98 9.36
N ASP A 20 -22.55 -32.89 8.71
CA ASP A 20 -22.63 -32.86 7.24
C ASP A 20 -23.69 -31.82 6.85
N PRO A 21 -23.25 -30.63 6.38
CA PRO A 21 -24.18 -29.57 5.96
C PRO A 21 -24.70 -29.77 4.54
N GLN A 22 -24.41 -30.91 3.91
CA GLN A 22 -24.73 -31.10 2.49
C GLN A 22 -26.07 -31.80 2.25
N LEU A 23 -26.80 -32.21 3.30
CA LEU A 23 -27.99 -32.99 3.07
C LEU A 23 -29.25 -32.21 2.74
N ASP A 24 -29.35 -30.89 3.00
CA ASP A 24 -30.59 -30.16 2.73
C ASP A 24 -30.42 -28.66 2.46
N ALA A 25 -29.30 -28.17 1.94
CA ALA A 25 -29.27 -26.84 1.43
C ALA A 25 -29.87 -26.83 0.00
N PRO A 26 -30.97 -26.11 -0.25
CA PRO A 26 -31.40 -25.83 -1.61
C PRO A 26 -30.21 -25.24 -2.35
N ALA A 27 -29.95 -25.71 -3.58
CA ALA A 27 -28.90 -25.17 -4.41
C ALA A 27 -29.13 -23.66 -4.57
N ASN A 28 -28.51 -22.93 -3.66
CA ASN A 28 -28.54 -21.47 -3.69
C ASN A 28 -27.62 -21.10 -4.84
N ASP A 29 -28.19 -20.66 -5.94
CA ASP A 29 -27.54 -20.25 -7.20
C ASP A 29 -26.66 -19.00 -7.04
N ASN A 30 -26.34 -18.64 -5.80
CA ASN A 30 -25.30 -17.67 -5.46
C ASN A 30 -23.95 -18.36 -5.59
N GLY A 31 -23.49 -18.53 -6.82
CA GLY A 31 -22.09 -18.86 -7.10
C GLY A 31 -21.16 -17.98 -6.25
N PRO A 32 -19.91 -18.40 -6.01
CA PRO A 32 -18.99 -17.68 -5.13
C PRO A 32 -19.00 -16.20 -5.54
N ARG A 33 -19.43 -15.31 -4.62
CA ARG A 33 -19.52 -13.88 -4.91
C ARG A 33 -18.16 -13.43 -5.38
N ALA A 34 -18.06 -13.07 -6.65
CA ALA A 34 -16.83 -12.58 -7.25
C ALA A 34 -16.25 -11.47 -6.36
N VAL A 35 -14.96 -11.53 -6.11
CA VAL A 35 -14.27 -10.48 -5.35
C VAL A 35 -14.57 -9.16 -6.05
N SER A 36 -15.31 -8.28 -5.41
CA SER A 36 -15.60 -6.97 -5.96
C SER A 36 -14.32 -6.15 -5.97
N THR A 37 -13.69 -5.99 -7.13
CA THR A 37 -12.54 -5.07 -7.32
C THR A 37 -12.88 -3.68 -6.80
N PHE A 38 -14.14 -3.26 -6.91
CA PHE A 38 -14.62 -1.99 -6.36
C PHE A 38 -14.48 -1.92 -4.83
N GLY A 39 -14.93 -2.94 -4.09
CA GLY A 39 -14.77 -2.98 -2.63
C GLY A 39 -13.30 -2.94 -2.20
N LEU A 40 -12.44 -3.68 -2.92
CA LEU A 40 -10.99 -3.63 -2.68
C LEU A 40 -10.41 -2.24 -2.98
N ALA A 41 -10.83 -1.57 -4.06
CA ALA A 41 -10.40 -0.23 -4.43
C ALA A 41 -10.84 0.82 -3.39
N VAL A 42 -12.06 0.71 -2.84
CA VAL A 42 -12.55 1.62 -1.78
C VAL A 42 -11.76 1.44 -0.49
N GLY A 43 -11.53 0.19 -0.05
CA GLY A 43 -10.69 -0.09 1.13
C GLY A 43 -9.26 0.44 0.95
N PHE A 44 -8.69 0.26 -0.23
CA PHE A 44 -7.39 0.80 -0.61
C PHE A 44 -7.38 2.33 -0.61
N ALA A 45 -8.43 2.99 -1.13
CA ALA A 45 -8.53 4.45 -1.17
C ALA A 45 -8.42 5.08 0.23
N PHE A 46 -9.13 4.52 1.22
CA PHE A 46 -9.02 4.99 2.61
C PHE A 46 -7.63 4.74 3.20
N ALA A 47 -7.03 3.59 2.95
CA ALA A 47 -5.67 3.32 3.40
C ALA A 47 -4.65 4.28 2.75
N VAL A 48 -4.81 4.60 1.46
CA VAL A 48 -3.98 5.58 0.74
C VAL A 48 -4.20 6.99 1.28
N LEU A 49 -5.41 7.36 1.65
CA LEU A 49 -5.67 8.66 2.30
C LEU A 49 -4.85 8.79 3.59
N ALA A 50 -4.90 7.77 4.46
CA ALA A 50 -4.11 7.76 5.69
C ALA A 50 -2.61 7.85 5.40
N GLN A 51 -2.12 7.08 4.43
CA GLN A 51 -0.72 7.08 4.00
C GLN A 51 -0.29 8.44 3.45
N THR A 52 -1.08 9.05 2.57
CA THR A 52 -0.77 10.34 1.93
C THR A 52 -0.59 11.42 2.98
N VAL A 53 -1.53 11.51 3.91
CA VAL A 53 -1.49 12.50 4.99
C VAL A 53 -0.32 12.22 5.93
N ALA A 54 -0.09 10.97 6.31
CA ALA A 54 1.05 10.59 7.15
C ALA A 54 2.39 10.88 6.47
N SER A 55 2.54 10.53 5.19
CA SER A 55 3.79 10.77 4.45
C SER A 55 4.12 12.25 4.29
N ALA A 56 3.11 13.12 4.21
CA ALA A 56 3.31 14.57 4.19
C ALA A 56 3.66 15.13 5.59
N ALA A 57 3.02 14.59 6.64
CA ALA A 57 3.18 15.08 8.00
C ALA A 57 4.47 14.60 8.70
N LEU A 58 4.91 13.35 8.46
CA LEU A 58 6.01 12.73 9.20
C LEU A 58 7.37 13.43 9.04
N PRO A 59 7.79 13.91 7.85
CA PRO A 59 9.03 14.71 7.75
C PRO A 59 8.95 16.02 8.57
N LEU A 60 7.79 16.67 8.58
CA LEU A 60 7.56 17.89 9.37
C LEU A 60 7.52 17.60 10.86
N ALA A 61 6.90 16.50 11.27
CA ALA A 61 6.92 16.02 12.66
C ALA A 61 8.35 15.68 13.10
N GLY A 62 9.13 15.06 12.22
CA GLY A 62 10.55 14.82 12.47
C GLY A 62 11.33 16.12 12.68
N ALA A 63 11.12 17.13 11.83
CA ALA A 63 11.76 18.45 11.96
C ALA A 63 11.41 19.16 13.29
N GLN A 64 10.19 18.92 13.83
CA GLN A 64 9.75 19.52 15.10
C GLN A 64 10.20 18.77 16.34
N LEU A 65 10.29 17.44 16.27
CA LEU A 65 10.41 16.57 17.44
C LEU A 65 11.80 15.93 17.56
N ALA A 66 12.57 15.86 16.47
CA ALA A 66 13.86 15.17 16.49
C ALA A 66 14.83 15.87 17.42
N PRO A 67 15.49 15.11 18.35
CA PRO A 67 16.46 15.68 19.26
C PRO A 67 17.78 16.06 18.58
N ARG A 68 18.02 15.60 17.33
CA ARG A 68 19.20 15.88 16.50
C ARG A 68 18.81 15.95 15.04
N PRO A 69 19.49 16.77 14.22
CA PRO A 69 19.18 16.93 12.79
C PRO A 69 19.22 15.61 12.01
N GLU A 70 20.11 14.68 12.36
CA GLU A 70 20.28 13.39 11.67
C GLU A 70 19.05 12.47 11.85
N LEU A 71 18.19 12.75 12.81
CA LEU A 71 17.02 11.94 13.14
C LEU A 71 15.72 12.48 12.49
N VAL A 72 15.78 13.60 11.78
CA VAL A 72 14.59 14.24 11.19
C VAL A 72 13.80 13.30 10.26
N THR A 73 14.47 12.46 9.50
CA THR A 73 13.85 11.52 8.56
C THR A 73 13.36 10.21 9.21
N TRP A 74 13.69 9.97 10.47
CA TRP A 74 13.39 8.70 11.14
C TRP A 74 11.90 8.36 11.23
N PRO A 75 10.96 9.29 11.51
CA PRO A 75 9.54 8.96 11.51
C PRO A 75 9.08 8.44 10.15
N PHE A 76 9.56 9.03 9.05
CA PHE A 76 9.24 8.56 7.70
C PHE A 76 9.91 7.20 7.39
N ALA A 77 11.15 6.99 7.79
CA ALA A 77 11.82 5.71 7.67
C ALA A 77 11.13 4.62 8.50
N ALA A 78 10.62 4.95 9.70
CA ALA A 78 9.85 4.04 10.54
C ALA A 78 8.54 3.59 9.87
N LEU A 79 7.84 4.49 9.17
CA LEU A 79 6.67 4.15 8.37
C LEU A 79 7.03 3.10 7.30
N LEU A 80 8.08 3.31 6.52
CA LEU A 80 8.51 2.36 5.49
C LEU A 80 8.97 1.03 6.10
N LEU A 81 9.66 1.07 7.23
CA LEU A 81 10.07 -0.14 7.97
C LEU A 81 8.84 -0.92 8.45
N GLY A 82 7.84 -0.25 8.98
CA GLY A 82 6.57 -0.87 9.36
C GLY A 82 5.90 -1.60 8.20
N ALA A 83 5.87 -0.98 7.03
CA ALA A 83 5.31 -1.57 5.82
C ALA A 83 6.11 -2.80 5.35
N ALA A 84 7.44 -2.75 5.40
CA ALA A 84 8.30 -3.90 5.11
C ALA A 84 8.04 -5.06 6.06
N LEU A 85 8.01 -4.80 7.37
CA LEU A 85 7.77 -5.81 8.40
C LEU A 85 6.38 -6.45 8.27
N ALA A 86 5.37 -5.68 7.88
CA ALA A 86 4.01 -6.18 7.72
C ALA A 86 3.82 -7.10 6.51
N SER A 87 4.71 -7.08 5.52
CA SER A 87 4.60 -7.90 4.31
C SER A 87 4.51 -9.40 4.63
N PHE A 88 5.23 -9.87 5.66
CA PHE A 88 5.17 -11.26 6.10
C PHE A 88 3.85 -11.60 6.81
N PRO A 89 3.47 -10.94 7.93
CA PRO A 89 2.21 -11.28 8.60
C PRO A 89 0.99 -11.03 7.72
N ALA A 90 0.97 -10.00 6.85
CA ALA A 90 -0.13 -9.76 5.94
C ALA A 90 -0.38 -10.94 5.01
N SER A 91 0.68 -11.50 4.42
CA SER A 91 0.61 -12.66 3.55
C SER A 91 0.10 -13.92 4.28
N PHE A 92 0.63 -14.18 5.49
CA PHE A 92 0.28 -15.36 6.27
C PHE A 92 -1.12 -15.30 6.88
N LEU A 93 -1.48 -14.18 7.48
CA LEU A 93 -2.79 -14.01 8.15
C LEU A 93 -3.95 -14.07 7.17
N ARG A 94 -3.77 -13.50 5.98
CA ARG A 94 -4.75 -13.60 4.91
C ARG A 94 -5.11 -15.05 4.58
N ASP A 95 -4.10 -15.90 4.46
CA ASP A 95 -4.30 -17.30 4.08
C ASP A 95 -4.79 -18.18 5.25
N ALA A 96 -4.38 -17.84 6.48
CA ALA A 96 -4.78 -18.61 7.67
C ALA A 96 -6.20 -18.26 8.14
N PHE A 97 -6.59 -16.98 8.05
CA PHE A 97 -7.82 -16.44 8.65
C PHE A 97 -8.72 -15.70 7.65
N GLY A 98 -8.38 -15.74 6.36
CA GLY A 98 -9.11 -15.04 5.31
C GLY A 98 -8.72 -13.58 5.15
N ARG A 99 -9.11 -13.01 4.00
CA ARG A 99 -8.79 -11.63 3.62
C ARG A 99 -9.42 -10.59 4.54
N ARG A 100 -10.67 -10.83 5.00
CA ARG A 100 -11.39 -9.95 5.92
C ARG A 100 -10.60 -9.71 7.20
N THR A 101 -10.14 -10.80 7.84
CA THR A 101 -9.36 -10.74 9.08
C THR A 101 -8.03 -10.03 8.86
N GLY A 102 -7.31 -10.34 7.78
CA GLY A 102 -6.03 -9.70 7.45
C GLY A 102 -6.17 -8.18 7.29
N PHE A 103 -7.13 -7.71 6.47
CA PHE A 103 -7.34 -6.28 6.24
C PHE A 103 -7.90 -5.56 7.47
N ALA A 104 -8.81 -6.21 8.24
CA ALA A 104 -9.32 -5.63 9.48
C ALA A 104 -8.22 -5.43 10.52
N LEU A 105 -7.30 -6.39 10.67
CA LEU A 105 -6.15 -6.26 11.56
C LEU A 105 -5.23 -5.12 11.10
N GLY A 106 -4.90 -5.07 9.81
CA GLY A 106 -4.09 -3.99 9.26
C GLY A 106 -4.69 -2.61 9.53
N ALA A 107 -5.99 -2.44 9.28
CA ALA A 107 -6.69 -1.19 9.55
C ALA A 107 -6.70 -0.85 11.06
N SER A 108 -6.90 -1.85 11.95
CA SER A 108 -6.87 -1.66 13.41
C SER A 108 -5.51 -1.18 13.91
N VAL A 109 -4.42 -1.74 13.36
CA VAL A 109 -3.05 -1.29 13.65
C VAL A 109 -2.86 0.16 13.15
N GLY A 110 -3.42 0.52 12.00
CA GLY A 110 -3.40 1.88 11.48
C GLY A 110 -4.14 2.89 12.36
N ILE A 111 -5.31 2.52 12.89
CA ILE A 111 -6.07 3.35 13.86
C ILE A 111 -5.19 3.61 15.09
N ALA A 112 -4.60 2.55 15.66
CA ALA A 112 -3.75 2.67 16.84
C ALA A 112 -2.49 3.50 16.55
N GLY A 113 -1.88 3.34 15.36
CA GLY A 113 -0.73 4.12 14.91
C GLY A 113 -1.02 5.61 14.79
N GLY A 114 -2.16 5.97 14.17
CA GLY A 114 -2.62 7.36 14.06
C GLY A 114 -2.93 7.98 15.43
N ALA A 115 -3.62 7.25 16.31
CA ALA A 115 -3.90 7.71 17.69
C ALA A 115 -2.61 7.91 18.49
N LEU A 116 -1.63 7.01 18.35
CA LEU A 116 -0.34 7.15 19.01
C LEU A 116 0.43 8.36 18.46
N LEU A 117 0.37 8.62 17.15
CA LEU A 117 0.98 9.79 16.54
C LEU A 117 0.34 11.10 17.06
N VAL A 118 -0.99 11.15 17.22
CA VAL A 118 -1.70 12.27 17.89
C VAL A 118 -1.13 12.50 19.28
N ALA A 119 -1.07 11.46 20.10
CA ALA A 119 -0.53 11.57 21.47
C ALA A 119 0.94 12.03 21.47
N ALA A 120 1.75 11.51 20.54
CA ALA A 120 3.15 11.87 20.39
C ALA A 120 3.36 13.35 20.05
N LEU A 121 2.53 13.89 19.14
CA LEU A 121 2.58 15.30 18.73
C LEU A 121 2.16 16.25 19.86
N ILE A 122 1.08 15.92 20.58
CA ILE A 122 0.60 16.72 21.73
C ILE A 122 1.64 16.71 22.85
N GLN A 123 2.22 15.54 23.17
CA GLN A 123 3.19 15.39 24.26
C GLN A 123 4.63 15.67 23.81
N ARG A 124 4.86 16.01 22.53
CA ARG A 124 6.17 16.29 21.94
C ARG A 124 7.18 15.14 22.13
N GLN A 125 6.74 13.90 21.94
CA GLN A 125 7.52 12.69 22.17
C GLN A 125 8.00 12.07 20.85
N PHE A 126 9.27 12.28 20.49
CA PHE A 126 9.86 11.79 19.24
C PHE A 126 9.78 10.26 19.07
N ALA A 127 10.11 9.51 20.13
CA ALA A 127 10.08 8.05 20.08
C ALA A 127 8.67 7.49 19.80
N TRP A 128 7.64 8.11 20.41
CA TRP A 128 6.25 7.72 20.17
C TRP A 128 5.79 8.13 18.77
N ALA A 129 6.29 9.22 18.22
CA ALA A 129 6.02 9.59 16.83
C ALA A 129 6.59 8.55 15.86
N CYS A 130 7.82 8.07 16.10
CA CYS A 130 8.41 6.98 15.32
C CYS A 130 7.61 5.68 15.47
N LEU A 131 7.14 5.33 16.68
CA LEU A 131 6.33 4.12 16.90
C LEU A 131 4.96 4.23 16.24
N GLY A 132 4.28 5.38 16.33
CA GLY A 132 3.03 5.64 15.64
C GLY A 132 3.18 5.55 14.12
N ALA A 133 4.27 6.10 13.58
CA ALA A 133 4.62 6.00 12.18
C ALA A 133 4.89 4.54 11.74
N LEU A 134 5.59 3.76 12.55
CA LEU A 134 5.82 2.32 12.32
C LEU A 134 4.48 1.57 12.19
N TRP A 135 3.53 1.82 13.08
CA TRP A 135 2.22 1.16 13.03
C TRP A 135 1.38 1.62 11.85
N LEU A 136 1.41 2.91 11.48
CA LEU A 136 0.79 3.38 10.24
C LEU A 136 1.42 2.71 9.01
N GLY A 137 2.75 2.52 9.03
CA GLY A 137 3.46 1.76 8.01
C GLY A 137 3.03 0.29 7.95
N MET A 138 2.86 -0.37 9.09
CA MET A 138 2.33 -1.74 9.11
C MET A 138 0.95 -1.82 8.45
N ALA A 139 0.05 -0.89 8.75
CA ALA A 139 -1.26 -0.80 8.10
C ALA A 139 -1.13 -0.61 6.58
N GLN A 140 -0.17 0.20 6.13
CA GLN A 140 0.15 0.35 4.71
C GLN A 140 0.59 -0.95 4.07
N GLY A 141 1.50 -1.72 4.71
CA GLY A 141 1.94 -3.02 4.22
C GLY A 141 0.78 -4.00 4.04
N PHE A 142 -0.15 -4.06 5.01
CA PHE A 142 -1.39 -4.83 4.87
C PHE A 142 -2.25 -4.34 3.69
N SER A 143 -2.38 -3.03 3.50
CA SER A 143 -3.24 -2.47 2.45
C SER A 143 -2.72 -2.72 1.05
N PHE A 144 -1.41 -2.87 0.86
CA PHE A 144 -0.85 -3.22 -0.44
C PHE A 144 -1.27 -4.61 -0.92
N PHE A 145 -1.68 -5.51 -0.03
CA PHE A 145 -2.24 -6.82 -0.41
C PHE A 145 -3.60 -6.74 -1.09
N TYR A 146 -4.34 -5.62 -1.02
CA TYR A 146 -5.56 -5.43 -1.81
C TYR A 146 -5.32 -5.67 -3.31
N ARG A 147 -4.17 -5.23 -3.86
CA ARG A 147 -3.83 -5.45 -5.27
C ARG A 147 -3.58 -6.92 -5.60
N HIS A 148 -2.96 -7.66 -4.68
CA HIS A 148 -2.71 -9.09 -4.86
C HIS A 148 -4.01 -9.91 -4.79
N GLU A 149 -4.97 -9.51 -3.94
CA GLU A 149 -6.31 -10.09 -3.92
C GLU A 149 -7.01 -9.93 -5.27
N ALA A 150 -6.99 -8.72 -5.81
CA ALA A 150 -7.61 -8.44 -7.11
C ALA A 150 -6.92 -9.22 -8.24
N ALA A 151 -5.59 -9.23 -8.27
CA ALA A 151 -4.81 -9.96 -9.28
C ALA A 151 -5.07 -11.48 -9.23
N ALA A 152 -5.09 -12.06 -8.01
CA ALA A 152 -5.31 -13.49 -7.82
C ALA A 152 -6.72 -13.96 -8.20
N ALA A 153 -7.72 -13.10 -8.01
CA ALA A 153 -9.12 -13.40 -8.29
C ALA A 153 -9.51 -13.18 -9.77
N SER A 154 -8.64 -12.54 -10.56
CA SER A 154 -8.93 -12.11 -11.93
C SER A 154 -8.13 -12.91 -12.97
N GLY A 155 -8.74 -13.20 -14.12
CA GLY A 155 -8.01 -13.61 -15.33
C GLY A 155 -7.23 -12.46 -16.00
N ARG A 156 -7.34 -11.22 -15.48
CA ARG A 156 -6.73 -10.00 -15.99
C ARG A 156 -5.94 -9.28 -14.88
N PRO A 157 -4.77 -9.82 -14.48
CA PRO A 157 -4.06 -9.36 -13.28
C PRO A 157 -3.56 -7.91 -13.38
N ALA A 158 -3.15 -7.43 -14.57
CA ALA A 158 -2.72 -6.05 -14.73
C ALA A 158 -3.90 -5.07 -14.55
N ALA A 159 -5.03 -5.33 -15.20
CA ALA A 159 -6.23 -4.50 -15.08
C ALA A 159 -6.79 -4.52 -13.65
N ALA A 160 -6.82 -5.68 -13.01
CA ALA A 160 -7.32 -5.82 -11.64
C ALA A 160 -6.44 -5.08 -10.62
N THR A 161 -5.12 -5.23 -10.72
CA THR A 161 -4.15 -4.48 -9.92
C THR A 161 -4.32 -2.97 -10.10
N ALA A 162 -4.37 -2.52 -11.36
CA ALA A 162 -4.54 -1.12 -11.68
C ALA A 162 -5.90 -0.57 -11.19
N GLY A 163 -6.98 -1.37 -11.28
CA GLY A 163 -8.29 -1.00 -10.75
C GLY A 163 -8.29 -0.73 -9.26
N VAL A 164 -7.55 -1.51 -8.47
CA VAL A 164 -7.36 -1.25 -7.03
C VAL A 164 -6.54 0.03 -6.82
N LEU A 165 -5.41 0.17 -7.50
CA LEU A 165 -4.55 1.35 -7.38
C LEU A 165 -5.26 2.65 -7.79
N ALA A 166 -6.16 2.60 -8.79
CA ALA A 166 -6.95 3.75 -9.20
C ALA A 166 -7.80 4.34 -8.05
N GLY A 167 -8.18 3.52 -7.06
CA GLY A 167 -8.83 4.00 -5.83
C GLY A 167 -8.01 5.05 -5.08
N GLY A 168 -6.68 4.97 -5.16
CA GLY A 168 -5.78 5.96 -4.54
C GLY A 168 -5.91 7.38 -5.12
N LEU A 169 -6.43 7.54 -6.35
CA LEU A 169 -6.66 8.85 -6.94
C LEU A 169 -7.69 9.67 -6.15
N LEU A 170 -8.69 9.02 -5.55
CA LEU A 170 -9.67 9.69 -4.67
C LEU A 170 -8.98 10.30 -3.45
N ALA A 171 -8.00 9.60 -2.88
CA ALA A 171 -7.20 10.11 -1.77
C ALA A 171 -6.34 11.31 -2.16
N ALA A 172 -5.76 11.30 -3.37
CA ALA A 172 -4.98 12.42 -3.87
C ALA A 172 -5.82 13.70 -4.05
N VAL A 173 -7.06 13.55 -4.54
CA VAL A 173 -7.97 14.69 -4.76
C VAL A 173 -8.55 15.21 -3.44
N ALA A 174 -9.01 14.33 -2.57
CA ALA A 174 -9.67 14.71 -1.32
C ALA A 174 -8.68 15.03 -0.17
N GLY A 175 -7.48 14.42 -0.20
CA GLY A 175 -6.50 14.47 0.88
C GLY A 175 -6.12 15.87 1.35
N PRO A 176 -5.71 16.78 0.46
CA PRO A 176 -5.29 18.13 0.86
C PRO A 176 -6.40 18.92 1.56
N THR A 177 -7.63 18.88 1.02
CA THR A 177 -8.77 19.58 1.60
C THR A 177 -9.14 19.01 2.97
N LEU A 178 -9.17 17.67 3.07
CA LEU A 178 -9.46 16.98 4.33
C LEU A 178 -8.35 17.22 5.37
N ALA A 179 -7.09 17.23 4.97
CA ALA A 179 -5.97 17.51 5.86
C ALA A 179 -6.02 18.95 6.37
N SER A 180 -6.24 19.93 5.49
CA SER A 180 -6.39 21.34 5.89
C SER A 180 -7.55 21.56 6.83
N PHE A 181 -8.68 20.91 6.58
CA PHE A 181 -9.85 20.96 7.46
C PHE A 181 -9.54 20.32 8.83
N ALA A 182 -8.94 19.14 8.85
CA ALA A 182 -8.56 18.47 10.10
C ALA A 182 -7.56 19.30 10.93
N GLU A 183 -6.56 19.93 10.27
CA GLU A 183 -5.63 20.84 10.94
C GLU A 183 -6.34 22.07 11.54
N SER A 184 -7.33 22.63 10.85
CA SER A 184 -8.12 23.75 11.38
C SER A 184 -8.90 23.38 12.64
N LEU A 185 -9.41 22.16 12.71
CA LEU A 185 -10.10 21.63 13.90
C LEU A 185 -9.16 21.33 15.06
N ALA A 186 -7.92 20.95 14.77
CA ALA A 186 -6.91 20.59 15.77
C ALA A 186 -6.12 21.79 16.30
N ALA A 187 -6.33 23.00 15.78
CA ALA A 187 -5.63 24.19 16.24
C ALA A 187 -5.74 24.37 17.77
N PRO A 188 -4.65 24.76 18.46
CA PRO A 188 -3.36 25.21 17.93
C PRO A 188 -2.30 24.11 17.71
N PHE A 189 -2.67 22.84 17.77
CA PHE A 189 -1.72 21.73 17.70
C PHE A 189 -1.40 21.37 16.24
N PHE A 190 -0.20 21.73 15.81
CA PHE A 190 0.26 21.46 14.45
C PHE A 190 0.47 19.96 14.18
N LEU A 191 0.04 19.46 13.02
CA LEU A 191 0.04 18.08 12.54
C LEU A 191 -0.86 17.09 13.31
N VAL A 192 -1.51 17.53 14.37
CA VAL A 192 -2.43 16.67 15.15
C VAL A 192 -3.68 16.36 14.32
N GLY A 193 -4.19 17.31 13.55
CA GLY A 193 -5.31 17.10 12.63
C GLY A 193 -4.99 16.07 11.56
N ALA A 194 -3.81 16.14 10.97
CA ALA A 194 -3.34 15.19 9.98
C ALA A 194 -3.22 13.75 10.55
N ALA A 195 -2.65 13.63 11.76
CA ALA A 195 -2.56 12.33 12.45
C ALA A 195 -3.93 11.75 12.80
N ALA A 196 -4.88 12.59 13.26
CA ALA A 196 -6.25 12.19 13.56
C ALA A 196 -7.00 11.76 12.29
N LEU A 197 -6.80 12.49 11.17
CA LEU A 197 -7.36 12.11 9.88
C LEU A 197 -6.83 10.76 9.39
N ALA A 198 -5.55 10.46 9.61
CA ALA A 198 -4.99 9.15 9.27
C ALA A 198 -5.65 8.02 10.08
N ALA A 199 -5.90 8.22 11.39
CA ALA A 199 -6.64 7.26 12.22
C ALA A 199 -8.09 7.09 11.72
N LEU A 200 -8.77 8.19 11.40
CA LEU A 200 -10.15 8.15 10.88
C LEU A 200 -10.24 7.44 9.52
N ALA A 201 -9.30 7.69 8.62
CA ALA A 201 -9.23 7.02 7.33
C ALA A 201 -9.05 5.49 7.50
N HIS A 202 -8.20 5.06 8.45
CA HIS A 202 -8.09 3.64 8.78
C HIS A 202 -9.36 3.08 9.43
N THR A 203 -10.12 3.88 10.19
CA THR A 203 -11.44 3.48 10.71
C THR A 203 -12.43 3.21 9.57
N CYS A 204 -12.45 4.07 8.54
CA CYS A 204 -13.24 3.82 7.33
C CYS A 204 -12.75 2.57 6.57
N SER A 205 -11.43 2.39 6.45
CA SER A 205 -10.85 1.18 5.84
C SER A 205 -11.24 -0.10 6.60
N LEU A 206 -11.28 -0.06 7.94
CA LEU A 206 -11.78 -1.15 8.78
C LEU A 206 -13.25 -1.46 8.47
N GLY A 207 -14.10 -0.42 8.37
CA GLY A 207 -15.50 -0.57 7.99
C GLY A 207 -15.67 -1.32 6.66
N VAL A 208 -14.86 -0.95 5.65
CA VAL A 208 -14.85 -1.66 4.36
C VAL A 208 -14.34 -3.10 4.53
N ALA A 209 -13.24 -3.31 5.27
CA ALA A 209 -12.64 -4.62 5.46
C ALA A 209 -13.62 -5.63 6.06
N VAL A 210 -14.41 -5.22 7.06
CA VAL A 210 -15.41 -6.10 7.71
C VAL A 210 -16.61 -6.41 6.81
N MET A 211 -16.85 -5.61 5.77
CA MET A 211 -17.89 -5.83 4.77
C MET A 211 -17.42 -6.73 3.60
N LEU A 212 -16.11 -6.97 3.46
CA LEU A 212 -15.61 -7.87 2.41
C LEU A 212 -16.10 -9.30 2.68
N ALA A 213 -16.64 -9.92 1.65
CA ALA A 213 -17.02 -11.33 1.73
C ALA A 213 -15.76 -12.19 1.82
N ASP A 214 -15.69 -13.12 2.77
CA ASP A 214 -14.68 -14.17 2.73
C ASP A 214 -15.06 -15.19 1.67
N ASP A 215 -14.06 -15.76 0.99
CA ASP A 215 -14.24 -16.90 0.10
C ASP A 215 -13.90 -18.19 0.88
N PRO A 216 -14.90 -18.96 1.35
CA PRO A 216 -14.67 -20.19 2.12
C PRO A 216 -13.89 -21.25 1.32
N ASN A 217 -13.91 -21.15 -0.02
CA ASN A 217 -13.24 -22.09 -0.91
C ASN A 217 -11.83 -21.68 -1.32
N SER A 218 -11.35 -20.49 -0.88
CA SER A 218 -10.03 -19.98 -1.27
C SER A 218 -8.87 -20.80 -0.70
N THR A 219 -9.12 -21.55 0.38
CA THR A 219 -8.09 -22.27 1.14
C THR A 219 -7.71 -23.63 0.55
N PHE A 220 -8.44 -24.19 -0.42
CA PHE A 220 -8.28 -25.62 -0.78
C PHE A 220 -8.17 -25.94 -2.28
N ARG A 221 -7.93 -24.99 -3.17
CA ARG A 221 -7.64 -25.37 -4.57
C ARG A 221 -6.12 -25.55 -4.72
N PRO A 222 -5.63 -26.75 -5.13
CA PRO A 222 -4.25 -26.91 -5.58
C PRO A 222 -4.09 -26.08 -6.87
N LYS A 223 -3.61 -24.86 -6.71
CA LYS A 223 -3.23 -24.00 -7.85
C LYS A 223 -1.80 -24.34 -8.20
N VAL A 224 -1.49 -24.36 -9.50
CA VAL A 224 -0.11 -24.40 -9.96
C VAL A 224 0.62 -23.23 -9.29
N THR A 225 1.54 -23.53 -8.38
CA THR A 225 2.30 -22.51 -7.66
C THR A 225 3.46 -22.06 -8.53
N ALA A 226 3.58 -20.75 -8.74
CA ALA A 226 4.72 -20.18 -9.40
C ALA A 226 6.01 -20.50 -8.61
N PRO A 227 7.13 -20.79 -9.27
CA PRO A 227 8.41 -21.00 -8.58
C PRO A 227 8.85 -19.70 -7.89
N LEU A 228 9.55 -19.83 -6.75
CA LEU A 228 10.04 -18.66 -6.00
C LEU A 228 10.95 -17.75 -6.85
N SER A 229 11.70 -18.32 -7.77
CA SER A 229 12.55 -17.56 -8.71
C SER A 229 11.76 -16.61 -9.64
N ALA A 230 10.47 -16.85 -9.85
CA ALA A 230 9.63 -16.01 -10.70
C ALA A 230 9.45 -14.59 -10.18
N ILE A 231 9.67 -14.35 -8.86
CA ILE A 231 9.55 -12.99 -8.30
C ILE A 231 10.83 -12.16 -8.42
N VAL A 232 11.99 -12.75 -8.71
CA VAL A 232 13.30 -12.06 -8.62
C VAL A 232 13.35 -10.85 -9.54
N TRP A 233 13.11 -11.04 -10.83
CA TRP A 233 13.17 -9.95 -11.80
C TRP A 233 12.04 -8.92 -11.61
N PRO A 234 10.76 -9.30 -11.41
CA PRO A 234 9.70 -8.34 -11.07
C PRO A 234 10.05 -7.48 -9.85
N THR A 235 10.62 -8.10 -8.80
CA THR A 235 11.00 -7.37 -7.58
C THR A 235 12.15 -6.39 -7.84
N LEU A 236 13.19 -6.81 -8.55
CA LEU A 236 14.33 -5.95 -8.85
C LEU A 236 13.93 -4.76 -9.74
N VAL A 237 13.18 -5.02 -10.81
CA VAL A 237 12.74 -3.96 -11.74
C VAL A 237 11.82 -2.96 -11.05
N ALA A 238 10.78 -3.40 -10.35
CA ALA A 238 9.93 -2.50 -9.60
C ALA A 238 10.68 -1.84 -8.43
N GLY A 239 11.59 -2.56 -7.80
CA GLY A 239 12.40 -2.06 -6.69
C GLY A 239 13.25 -0.85 -7.05
N ILE A 240 13.79 -0.79 -8.29
CA ILE A 240 14.47 0.41 -8.82
C ILE A 240 13.51 1.61 -8.82
N ALA A 241 12.28 1.41 -9.27
CA ALA A 241 11.29 2.48 -9.28
C ALA A 241 10.89 2.90 -7.86
N TRP A 242 10.74 1.94 -6.94
CA TRP A 242 10.44 2.21 -5.52
C TRP A 242 11.60 2.95 -4.84
N PHE A 243 12.84 2.57 -5.10
CA PHE A 243 14.04 3.27 -4.62
C PHE A 243 14.04 4.73 -5.10
N GLY A 244 13.97 4.96 -6.42
CA GLY A 244 14.04 6.30 -6.99
C GLY A 244 12.89 7.22 -6.54
N MET A 245 11.66 6.67 -6.47
CA MET A 245 10.50 7.41 -5.99
C MET A 245 10.69 7.85 -4.54
N ASN A 246 11.12 6.96 -3.64
CA ASN A 246 11.32 7.30 -2.23
C ASN A 246 12.53 8.20 -2.00
N ALA A 247 13.57 8.13 -2.82
CA ALA A 247 14.70 9.06 -2.77
C ALA A 247 14.23 10.50 -3.09
N VAL A 248 13.46 10.68 -4.15
CA VAL A 248 12.88 11.99 -4.49
C VAL A 248 11.90 12.46 -3.42
N MET A 249 11.00 11.59 -2.98
CA MET A 249 9.94 11.94 -2.03
C MET A 249 10.48 12.36 -0.65
N SER A 250 11.59 11.78 -0.19
CA SER A 250 12.19 12.15 1.11
C SER A 250 12.90 13.50 1.08
N GLY A 251 13.45 13.92 -0.08
CA GLY A 251 14.15 15.18 -0.24
C GLY A 251 13.26 16.33 -0.71
N ALA A 252 12.23 16.06 -1.52
CA ALA A 252 11.42 17.10 -2.17
C ALA A 252 10.75 18.11 -1.22
N PRO A 253 10.14 17.70 -0.07
CA PRO A 253 9.55 18.68 0.85
C PRO A 253 10.57 19.67 1.41
N LEU A 254 11.77 19.19 1.73
CA LEU A 254 12.85 20.04 2.24
C LEU A 254 13.39 20.98 1.16
N ALA A 255 13.58 20.47 -0.06
CA ALA A 255 14.01 21.26 -1.21
C ALA A 255 13.00 22.35 -1.56
N LEU A 256 11.69 22.06 -1.53
CA LEU A 256 10.63 23.04 -1.75
C LEU A 256 10.66 24.17 -0.71
N VAL A 257 10.82 23.81 0.57
CA VAL A 257 10.98 24.80 1.65
C VAL A 257 12.25 25.63 1.43
N GLY A 258 13.35 25.00 1.01
CA GLY A 258 14.58 25.70 0.62
C GLY A 258 14.40 26.69 -0.53
N CYS A 259 13.46 26.43 -1.45
CA CYS A 259 13.05 27.36 -2.51
C CYS A 259 12.10 28.48 -2.02
N GLY A 260 11.82 28.58 -0.71
CA GLY A 260 10.92 29.58 -0.15
C GLY A 260 9.43 29.22 -0.21
N ILE A 261 9.09 27.98 -0.56
CA ILE A 261 7.70 27.50 -0.58
C ILE A 261 7.23 27.30 0.87
N GLY A 262 6.14 27.96 1.25
CA GLY A 262 5.56 27.81 2.60
C GLY A 262 5.05 26.41 2.87
N GLY A 263 5.17 25.93 4.12
CA GLY A 263 4.85 24.55 4.50
C GLY A 263 3.43 24.10 4.12
N ALA A 264 2.42 24.99 4.17
CA ALA A 264 1.07 24.69 3.72
C ALA A 264 1.00 24.39 2.21
N ALA A 265 1.78 25.09 1.40
CA ALA A 265 1.81 24.87 -0.05
C ALA A 265 2.52 23.55 -0.42
N VAL A 266 3.46 23.06 0.40
CA VAL A 266 4.14 21.76 0.20
C VAL A 266 3.13 20.63 0.14
N PHE A 267 2.04 20.67 0.92
CA PHE A 267 0.96 19.66 0.85
C PHE A 267 0.35 19.58 -0.56
N GLY A 268 0.23 20.70 -1.28
CA GLY A 268 -0.27 20.73 -2.65
C GLY A 268 0.66 20.00 -3.62
N PHE A 269 1.99 20.19 -3.50
CA PHE A 269 2.97 19.48 -4.32
C PHE A 269 2.97 17.97 -4.04
N ILE A 270 2.84 17.58 -2.77
CA ILE A 270 2.71 16.17 -2.40
C ILE A 270 1.41 15.56 -2.93
N ALA A 271 0.30 16.30 -2.86
CA ALA A 271 -0.96 15.85 -3.44
C ALA A 271 -0.87 15.63 -4.96
N LEU A 272 -0.19 16.51 -5.67
CA LEU A 272 0.07 16.35 -7.10
C LEU A 272 0.92 15.11 -7.38
N HIS A 273 1.95 14.87 -6.56
CA HIS A 273 2.74 13.63 -6.63
C HIS A 273 1.87 12.39 -6.42
N VAL A 274 1.01 12.39 -5.40
CA VAL A 274 0.11 11.26 -5.12
C VAL A 274 -0.91 11.09 -6.24
N ALA A 275 -1.42 12.18 -6.83
CA ALA A 275 -2.24 12.09 -8.03
C ALA A 275 -1.47 11.42 -9.19
N ALA A 276 -0.22 11.79 -9.41
CA ALA A 276 0.65 11.17 -10.40
C ALA A 276 0.96 9.70 -10.10
N MET A 277 1.01 9.30 -8.81
CA MET A 277 1.15 7.89 -8.42
C MET A 277 -0.04 7.04 -8.85
N TYR A 278 -1.25 7.58 -8.84
CA TYR A 278 -2.45 6.76 -9.05
C TYR A 278 -3.18 7.04 -10.38
N ALA A 279 -2.96 8.18 -11.02
CA ALA A 279 -3.59 8.52 -12.30
C ALA A 279 -3.26 7.52 -13.44
N PRO A 280 -1.99 7.03 -13.61
CA PRO A 280 -1.68 6.05 -14.64
C PRO A 280 -2.40 4.71 -14.47
N ALA A 281 -2.84 4.39 -13.26
CA ALA A 281 -3.60 3.19 -13.00
C ALA A 281 -4.97 3.17 -13.72
N VAL A 282 -5.56 4.35 -13.99
CA VAL A 282 -6.85 4.43 -14.70
C VAL A 282 -6.77 3.86 -16.12
N PRO A 283 -5.90 4.34 -17.04
CA PRO A 283 -5.77 3.75 -18.36
C PRO A 283 -5.23 2.30 -18.30
N LEU A 284 -4.38 1.96 -17.34
CA LEU A 284 -3.90 0.58 -17.17
C LEU A 284 -5.01 -0.38 -16.71
N ALA A 285 -6.00 0.07 -15.94
CA ALA A 285 -7.17 -0.73 -15.61
C ALA A 285 -8.01 -1.09 -16.84
N LEU A 286 -8.01 -0.25 -17.86
CA LEU A 286 -8.76 -0.45 -19.09
C LEU A 286 -7.98 -1.30 -20.13
N ALA A 287 -6.67 -1.14 -20.21
CA ALA A 287 -5.86 -1.66 -21.30
C ALA A 287 -4.60 -2.43 -20.86
N GLY A 288 -4.30 -2.53 -19.56
CA GLY A 288 -3.02 -3.07 -19.07
C GLY A 288 -2.71 -4.50 -19.53
N ASP A 289 -3.74 -5.36 -19.64
CA ASP A 289 -3.52 -6.74 -20.08
C ASP A 289 -3.28 -6.91 -21.59
N ARG A 290 -3.37 -5.82 -22.36
CA ARG A 290 -2.99 -5.82 -23.78
C ARG A 290 -1.49 -5.61 -24.00
N LEU A 291 -0.77 -5.23 -22.95
CA LEU A 291 0.65 -4.94 -22.99
C LEU A 291 1.45 -6.01 -22.23
N PRO A 292 2.66 -6.36 -22.68
CA PRO A 292 3.52 -7.26 -21.93
C PRO A 292 3.86 -6.65 -20.54
N PRO A 293 3.70 -7.38 -19.44
CA PRO A 293 3.97 -6.87 -18.10
C PRO A 293 5.38 -6.32 -17.90
N LEU A 294 6.39 -6.94 -18.54
CA LEU A 294 7.75 -6.43 -18.56
C LEU A 294 7.85 -5.04 -19.21
N ALA A 295 7.17 -4.81 -20.33
CA ALA A 295 7.18 -3.51 -20.99
C ALA A 295 6.53 -2.44 -20.11
N ILE A 296 5.42 -2.76 -19.42
CA ILE A 296 4.79 -1.87 -18.46
C ILE A 296 5.79 -1.53 -17.33
N ALA A 297 6.44 -2.55 -16.73
CA ALA A 297 7.37 -2.35 -15.63
C ALA A 297 8.58 -1.49 -16.04
N LEU A 298 9.18 -1.76 -17.20
CA LEU A 298 10.32 -0.99 -17.71
C LEU A 298 9.95 0.46 -18.05
N THR A 299 8.75 0.71 -18.61
CA THR A 299 8.25 2.09 -18.82
C THR A 299 8.22 2.86 -17.50
N GLY A 300 7.79 2.23 -16.41
CA GLY A 300 7.82 2.84 -15.09
C GLY A 300 9.25 3.18 -14.62
N VAL A 301 10.20 2.28 -14.83
CA VAL A 301 11.63 2.54 -14.50
C VAL A 301 12.19 3.70 -15.31
N VAL A 302 11.87 3.80 -16.59
CA VAL A 302 12.31 4.92 -17.45
C VAL A 302 11.77 6.25 -16.95
N LEU A 303 10.49 6.31 -16.55
CA LEU A 303 9.91 7.54 -15.98
C LEU A 303 10.64 7.95 -14.69
N VAL A 304 10.98 7.01 -13.82
CA VAL A 304 11.75 7.29 -12.60
C VAL A 304 13.16 7.76 -12.95
N ALA A 305 13.82 7.13 -13.90
CA ALA A 305 15.16 7.53 -14.34
C ALA A 305 15.20 8.93 -14.93
N ILE A 306 14.11 9.41 -15.54
CA ILE A 306 13.95 10.80 -15.98
C ILE A 306 13.71 11.72 -14.78
N GLY A 307 12.86 11.31 -13.82
CA GLY A 307 12.45 12.14 -12.69
C GLY A 307 13.56 12.42 -11.68
N VAL A 308 14.37 11.41 -11.34
CA VAL A 308 15.41 11.54 -10.28
C VAL A 308 16.40 12.70 -10.55
N PRO A 309 17.00 12.86 -11.74
CA PRO A 309 17.93 13.95 -11.98
C PRO A 309 17.27 15.34 -12.02
N LEU A 310 15.96 15.45 -12.32
CA LEU A 310 15.25 16.72 -12.34
C LEU A 310 15.23 17.38 -10.96
N GLN A 311 15.20 16.64 -9.88
CA GLN A 311 15.22 17.19 -8.53
C GLN A 311 16.50 18.00 -8.26
N ARG A 312 17.64 17.62 -8.83
CA ARG A 312 18.93 18.30 -8.64
C ARG A 312 19.00 19.71 -9.27
N LEU A 313 18.04 20.07 -10.12
CA LEU A 313 17.94 21.42 -10.67
C LEU A 313 17.44 22.44 -9.64
N ALA A 314 16.90 21.97 -8.51
CA ALA A 314 16.53 22.73 -7.32
C ALA A 314 15.65 23.97 -7.61
N THR A 315 14.71 23.86 -8.56
CA THR A 315 13.65 24.85 -8.78
C THR A 315 12.29 24.24 -8.45
N PRO A 316 11.28 25.01 -8.03
CA PRO A 316 9.95 24.48 -7.75
C PRO A 316 9.36 23.69 -8.93
N GLU A 317 9.58 24.15 -10.16
CA GLU A 317 9.09 23.52 -11.39
C GLU A 317 9.78 22.17 -11.63
N SER A 318 11.11 22.12 -11.48
CA SER A 318 11.87 20.88 -11.68
C SER A 318 11.58 19.85 -10.60
N ILE A 319 11.43 20.27 -9.34
CA ILE A 319 11.02 19.39 -8.23
C ILE A 319 9.60 18.84 -8.48
N THR A 320 8.68 19.69 -8.97
CA THR A 320 7.33 19.27 -9.34
C THR A 320 7.36 18.23 -10.46
N ALA A 321 8.13 18.49 -11.52
CA ALA A 321 8.29 17.55 -12.62
C ALA A 321 8.92 16.23 -12.15
N ALA A 322 9.93 16.29 -11.27
CA ALA A 322 10.50 15.11 -10.64
C ALA A 322 9.44 14.29 -9.89
N LEU A 323 8.65 14.93 -9.02
CA LEU A 323 7.58 14.31 -8.25
C LEU A 323 6.53 13.63 -9.14
N ILE A 324 6.13 14.27 -10.25
CA ILE A 324 5.18 13.70 -11.22
C ILE A 324 5.81 12.49 -11.90
N CYS A 325 7.02 12.61 -12.42
CA CYS A 325 7.68 11.51 -13.13
C CYS A 325 7.91 10.29 -12.25
N VAL A 326 8.43 10.48 -11.03
CA VAL A 326 8.70 9.35 -10.14
C VAL A 326 7.41 8.72 -9.60
N GLY A 327 6.35 9.52 -9.36
CA GLY A 327 5.05 9.04 -8.95
C GLY A 327 4.40 8.16 -10.04
N ALA A 328 4.32 8.68 -11.27
CA ALA A 328 3.80 7.94 -12.42
C ALA A 328 4.63 6.67 -12.69
N GLY A 329 5.94 6.79 -12.64
CA GLY A 329 6.86 5.68 -12.84
C GLY A 329 6.68 4.56 -11.81
N TRP A 330 6.52 4.91 -10.53
CA TRP A 330 6.22 3.97 -9.46
C TRP A 330 4.93 3.18 -9.73
N SER A 331 3.86 3.88 -10.12
CA SER A 331 2.56 3.26 -10.42
C SER A 331 2.68 2.24 -11.55
N VAL A 332 3.24 2.66 -12.68
CA VAL A 332 3.39 1.83 -13.88
C VAL A 332 4.28 0.63 -13.60
N ALA A 333 5.43 0.82 -12.91
CA ALA A 333 6.32 -0.27 -12.53
C ALA A 333 5.63 -1.28 -11.59
N THR A 334 4.86 -0.80 -10.62
CA THR A 334 4.14 -1.64 -9.64
C THR A 334 3.06 -2.49 -10.32
N VAL A 335 2.27 -1.91 -11.23
CA VAL A 335 1.26 -2.66 -12.00
C VAL A 335 1.94 -3.72 -12.86
N GLY A 336 2.98 -3.34 -13.61
CA GLY A 336 3.72 -4.25 -14.48
C GLY A 336 4.36 -5.41 -13.72
N ALA A 337 5.05 -5.13 -12.62
CA ALA A 337 5.70 -6.16 -11.80
C ALA A 337 4.67 -7.10 -11.14
N THR A 338 3.57 -6.56 -10.60
CA THR A 338 2.51 -7.39 -10.02
C THR A 338 1.92 -8.33 -11.09
N ALA A 339 1.59 -7.81 -12.28
CA ALA A 339 1.09 -8.64 -13.37
C ALA A 339 2.11 -9.70 -13.81
N TRP A 340 3.41 -9.34 -13.84
CA TRP A 340 4.48 -10.24 -14.24
C TRP A 340 4.64 -11.44 -13.30
N ILE A 341 4.52 -11.24 -11.99
CA ILE A 341 4.56 -12.32 -10.99
C ILE A 341 3.47 -13.37 -11.28
N TYR A 342 2.27 -12.93 -11.66
CA TYR A 342 1.14 -13.82 -11.91
C TYR A 342 1.17 -14.53 -13.29
N GLN A 343 2.11 -14.19 -14.19
CA GLN A 343 2.25 -14.89 -15.48
C GLN A 343 2.67 -16.36 -15.35
N SER A 344 3.46 -16.68 -14.33
CA SER A 344 3.98 -18.03 -14.10
C SER A 344 3.06 -18.91 -13.24
N GLY A 345 1.89 -18.44 -12.89
CA GLY A 345 0.94 -19.10 -11.99
C GLY A 345 0.67 -18.28 -10.72
N GLN A 346 0.04 -18.91 -9.72
CA GLN A 346 -0.25 -18.24 -8.44
C GLN A 346 1.03 -18.20 -7.57
N PRO A 347 1.50 -17.02 -7.14
CA PRO A 347 2.64 -16.92 -6.26
C PRO A 347 2.31 -17.49 -4.86
N SER A 348 3.32 -18.11 -4.23
CA SER A 348 3.19 -18.57 -2.85
C SER A 348 3.16 -17.38 -1.87
N ARG A 349 2.72 -17.62 -0.62
CA ARG A 349 2.75 -16.64 0.47
C ARG A 349 4.14 -16.04 0.65
N LEU A 350 5.15 -16.91 0.71
CA LEU A 350 6.53 -16.50 0.87
C LEU A 350 6.99 -15.64 -0.32
N ALA A 351 6.60 -15.99 -1.55
CA ALA A 351 6.92 -15.21 -2.74
C ALA A 351 6.34 -13.79 -2.63
N LEU A 352 5.07 -13.64 -2.27
CA LEU A 352 4.45 -12.32 -2.10
C LEU A 352 5.09 -11.52 -0.96
N ALA A 353 5.33 -12.16 0.20
CA ALA A 353 5.99 -11.52 1.33
C ALA A 353 7.41 -11.03 0.97
N LEU A 354 8.19 -11.84 0.27
CA LEU A 354 9.53 -11.47 -0.18
C LEU A 354 9.51 -10.40 -1.27
N HIS A 355 8.53 -10.44 -2.18
CA HIS A 355 8.37 -9.40 -3.19
C HIS A 355 8.07 -8.05 -2.54
N ASP A 356 7.00 -7.96 -1.75
CA ASP A 356 6.59 -6.70 -1.13
C ASP A 356 7.62 -6.23 -0.09
N GLY A 357 8.15 -7.13 0.73
CA GLY A 357 9.24 -6.81 1.66
C GLY A 357 10.48 -6.28 0.95
N GLY A 358 10.84 -6.85 -0.20
CA GLY A 358 11.94 -6.38 -1.04
C GLY A 358 11.70 -5.00 -1.64
N LEU A 359 10.48 -4.72 -2.10
CA LEU A 359 10.11 -3.38 -2.58
C LEU A 359 10.24 -2.33 -1.48
N PHE A 360 9.73 -2.61 -0.28
CA PHE A 360 9.85 -1.69 0.85
C PHE A 360 11.30 -1.55 1.35
N ALA A 361 12.10 -2.61 1.32
CA ALA A 361 13.53 -2.53 1.66
C ALA A 361 14.27 -1.56 0.71
N LEU A 362 14.01 -1.65 -0.60
CA LEU A 362 14.57 -0.73 -1.59
C LEU A 362 14.00 0.69 -1.43
N ALA A 363 12.73 0.84 -1.05
CA ALA A 363 12.14 2.13 -0.70
C ALA A 363 12.85 2.79 0.51
N ILE A 364 13.16 2.02 1.56
CA ILE A 364 13.93 2.50 2.73
C ILE A 364 15.31 2.98 2.28
N CYS A 365 16.01 2.18 1.48
CA CYS A 365 17.32 2.58 0.94
C CYS A 365 17.21 3.89 0.14
N GLY A 366 16.17 4.05 -0.69
CA GLY A 366 15.89 5.28 -1.41
C GLY A 366 15.65 6.46 -0.46
N ALA A 367 14.78 6.30 0.52
CA ALA A 367 14.45 7.36 1.49
C ALA A 367 15.68 7.82 2.29
N LEU A 368 16.55 6.88 2.67
CA LEU A 368 17.79 7.19 3.39
C LEU A 368 18.84 7.91 2.52
N THR A 369 18.78 7.75 1.21
CA THR A 369 19.69 8.42 0.27
C THR A 369 19.12 9.74 -0.27
N GLY A 370 17.86 10.06 0.00
CA GLY A 370 17.17 11.22 -0.56
C GLY A 370 17.79 12.56 -0.16
N TYR A 371 18.48 12.64 0.98
CA TYR A 371 19.23 13.84 1.38
C TYR A 371 20.35 14.21 0.39
N LEU A 372 20.84 13.26 -0.40
CA LEU A 372 21.84 13.50 -1.45
C LEU A 372 21.23 14.21 -2.69
N LEU A 373 19.90 14.29 -2.74
CA LEU A 373 19.13 14.90 -3.84
C LEU A 373 18.49 16.23 -3.42
N ALA A 374 18.51 16.58 -2.12
CA ALA A 374 17.90 17.79 -1.57
C ALA A 374 18.77 19.08 -1.69
#